data_5bf04f4599082fefa15b88d08b373485
#
_entry.id   5bf04f4599082fefa15b88d08b373485
#
_cell.length_a   1.000
_cell.length_b   1.000
_cell.length_c   1.000
_cell.angle_alpha   90.00
_cell.angle_beta   90.00
_cell.angle_gamma   90.00
#
_symmetry.space_group_name_H-M   'P 1'
#
loop_
_entity.id
_entity.type
_entity.pdbx_description
1 polymer ?
#
loop_
_entity_poly.entity_id
_entity_poly.type
_entity_poly.pdbx_seq_one_letter_code
_entity_poly.pdbx_strand_id
1 'polypeptide(L)'
;MKRTILITGGAGFIGSHVVRLFVTKYPDYRIVNLDKLTYAGNLANLRDIEDSPNYVFEKGDICDLDMLRALFRKYDIDGVIHLAAESHVDRSIRDPFTFARTNVMGTLSLLEAAREYWDGKWEGKLFYHISTDEVYGALELTRPEGDAAGGESGGGPFGEEFFTEETKYDPHSPYSASKASSDHFVRAYHDTYGMPTLVTNCSNNYGPYQFPEKLIPLFINNIRHQRPLPVYGRGENVRDWLYVEDHARAIDVIFHRGKVADTYNIGGFNEWKNIDLIKVIVRTVDRLLGNPEGSSEKLITYVTDRAGHDLRYAIDSRKLKRELGWQPSLQFEEGIEKTVRWYLQNQKWMDDITSGEYQQYYQSMYKDR
;
A
#
# COMPACT_ATOMS: atom_id res chain seq x y z
N MET A 1 21.35 7.96 -19.75
CA MET A 1 19.96 7.61 -19.43
C MET A 1 19.11 8.87 -19.53
N LYS A 2 17.86 8.74 -19.93
CA LYS A 2 16.99 9.88 -20.21
C LYS A 2 16.46 10.57 -18.95
N ARG A 3 16.29 9.83 -17.87
CA ARG A 3 15.73 10.28 -16.60
C ARG A 3 16.18 9.39 -15.44
N THR A 4 16.42 9.95 -14.27
CA THR A 4 16.72 9.20 -13.05
C THR A 4 15.58 9.33 -12.06
N ILE A 5 14.98 8.21 -11.67
CA ILE A 5 13.85 8.15 -10.75
C ILE A 5 14.30 7.45 -9.47
N LEU A 6 14.13 8.13 -8.34
CA LEU A 6 14.28 7.56 -7.00
C LEU A 6 12.95 6.97 -6.56
N ILE A 7 12.93 5.66 -6.27
CA ILE A 7 11.80 4.97 -5.67
C ILE A 7 12.18 4.56 -4.26
N THR A 8 11.51 5.08 -3.25
CA THR A 8 11.77 4.73 -1.86
C THR A 8 10.82 3.64 -1.39
N GLY A 9 11.29 2.73 -0.53
CA GLY A 9 10.50 1.59 -0.10
C GLY A 9 10.32 0.51 -1.18
N GLY A 10 11.20 0.49 -2.17
CA GLY A 10 11.06 -0.39 -3.34
C GLY A 10 11.36 -1.86 -3.08
N ALA A 11 11.90 -2.25 -1.93
CA ALA A 11 12.02 -3.64 -1.51
C ALA A 11 10.79 -4.15 -0.75
N GLY A 12 9.81 -3.28 -0.48
CA GLY A 12 8.53 -3.62 0.16
C GLY A 12 7.51 -4.19 -0.83
N PHE A 13 6.29 -4.40 -0.35
CA PHE A 13 5.18 -4.98 -1.11
C PHE A 13 4.84 -4.17 -2.37
N ILE A 14 4.22 -3.00 -2.23
CA ILE A 14 3.79 -2.17 -3.36
C ILE A 14 5.02 -1.67 -4.14
N GLY A 15 6.06 -1.24 -3.42
CA GLY A 15 7.29 -0.70 -4.01
C GLY A 15 7.97 -1.66 -4.97
N SER A 16 8.00 -2.96 -4.69
CA SER A 16 8.63 -3.96 -5.57
C SER A 16 7.91 -4.09 -6.92
N HIS A 17 6.59 -3.97 -6.93
CA HIS A 17 5.81 -3.96 -8.18
C HIS A 17 6.05 -2.67 -8.98
N VAL A 18 6.16 -1.52 -8.32
CA VAL A 18 6.47 -0.24 -8.98
C VAL A 18 7.88 -0.26 -9.56
N VAL A 19 8.89 -0.69 -8.78
CA VAL A 19 10.27 -0.83 -9.26
C VAL A 19 10.34 -1.74 -10.48
N ARG A 20 9.75 -2.94 -10.38
CA ARG A 20 9.70 -3.91 -11.50
C ARG A 20 9.08 -3.31 -12.75
N LEU A 21 7.92 -2.65 -12.59
CA LEU A 21 7.23 -2.01 -13.70
C LEU A 21 8.11 -0.95 -14.37
N PHE A 22 8.73 -0.06 -13.59
CA PHE A 22 9.56 1.02 -14.15
C PHE A 22 10.84 0.50 -14.79
N VAL A 23 11.50 -0.47 -14.18
CA VAL A 23 12.72 -1.10 -14.74
C VAL A 23 12.43 -1.77 -16.09
N THR A 24 11.32 -2.52 -16.19
CA THR A 24 10.98 -3.26 -17.40
C THR A 24 10.38 -2.39 -18.50
N LYS A 25 9.55 -1.43 -18.14
CA LYS A 25 8.83 -0.58 -19.11
C LYS A 25 9.68 0.58 -19.66
N TYR A 26 10.63 1.09 -18.86
CA TYR A 26 11.43 2.27 -19.17
C TYR A 26 12.94 1.95 -19.16
N PRO A 27 13.46 1.19 -20.13
CA PRO A 27 14.87 0.75 -20.15
C PRO A 27 15.86 1.92 -20.27
N ASP A 28 15.43 3.08 -20.73
CA ASP A 28 16.21 4.31 -20.81
C ASP A 28 16.16 5.19 -19.56
N TYR A 29 15.34 4.83 -18.56
CA TYR A 29 15.38 5.46 -17.23
C TYR A 29 16.41 4.74 -16.34
N ARG A 30 17.03 5.48 -15.42
CA ARG A 30 17.73 4.89 -14.28
C ARG A 30 16.78 4.83 -13.10
N ILE A 31 16.58 3.65 -12.55
CA ILE A 31 15.73 3.42 -11.37
C ILE A 31 16.64 3.19 -10.16
N VAL A 32 16.66 4.12 -9.23
CA VAL A 32 17.36 4.04 -7.95
C VAL A 32 16.36 3.64 -6.89
N ASN A 33 16.50 2.43 -6.36
CA ASN A 33 15.65 1.91 -5.29
C ASN A 33 16.33 2.15 -3.94
N LEU A 34 15.78 3.04 -3.12
CA LEU A 34 16.24 3.30 -1.76
C LEU A 34 15.35 2.56 -0.76
N ASP A 35 15.93 1.66 0.01
CA ASP A 35 15.20 0.94 1.06
C ASP A 35 16.09 0.73 2.29
N LYS A 36 15.52 0.88 3.47
CA LYS A 36 16.23 0.66 4.74
C LYS A 36 16.36 -0.82 5.07
N LEU A 37 15.56 -1.69 4.41
CA LEU A 37 15.44 -3.12 4.69
C LEU A 37 15.04 -3.37 6.16
N THR A 38 13.94 -2.76 6.58
CA THR A 38 13.29 -3.10 7.84
C THR A 38 12.57 -4.45 7.72
N TYR A 39 11.76 -4.82 8.68
CA TYR A 39 11.09 -6.13 8.73
C TYR A 39 10.29 -6.51 7.46
N ALA A 40 9.72 -5.53 6.75
CA ALA A 40 8.91 -5.75 5.55
C ALA A 40 9.67 -5.54 4.23
N GLY A 41 10.89 -5.01 4.27
CA GLY A 41 11.76 -4.83 3.11
C GLY A 41 12.55 -6.11 2.80
N ASN A 42 12.38 -6.66 1.59
CA ASN A 42 13.04 -7.91 1.20
C ASN A 42 13.52 -7.85 -0.27
N LEU A 43 14.83 -7.91 -0.48
CA LEU A 43 15.41 -7.91 -1.83
C LEU A 43 15.02 -9.15 -2.66
N ALA A 44 14.60 -10.23 -2.03
CA ALA A 44 14.04 -11.39 -2.74
C ALA A 44 12.81 -11.05 -3.58
N ASN A 45 12.13 -9.93 -3.28
CA ASN A 45 11.00 -9.42 -4.07
C ASN A 45 11.42 -8.91 -5.45
N LEU A 46 12.72 -8.67 -5.68
CA LEU A 46 13.27 -8.02 -6.87
C LEU A 46 14.30 -8.86 -7.62
N ARG A 47 14.43 -10.18 -7.29
CA ARG A 47 15.41 -11.07 -7.92
C ARG A 47 15.32 -11.14 -9.44
N ASP A 48 14.11 -11.01 -9.96
CA ASP A 48 13.84 -11.06 -11.40
C ASP A 48 14.37 -9.85 -12.18
N ILE A 49 14.70 -8.77 -11.48
CA ILE A 49 15.20 -7.52 -12.10
C ILE A 49 16.53 -7.03 -11.49
N GLU A 50 17.12 -7.74 -10.54
CA GLU A 50 18.31 -7.28 -9.81
C GLU A 50 19.52 -7.03 -10.70
N ASP A 51 19.67 -7.80 -11.79
CA ASP A 51 20.76 -7.66 -12.77
C ASP A 51 20.43 -6.70 -13.94
N SER A 52 19.30 -6.01 -13.90
CA SER A 52 18.90 -5.10 -14.97
C SER A 52 19.85 -3.88 -15.04
N PRO A 53 20.36 -3.51 -16.22
CA PRO A 53 21.40 -2.46 -16.35
C PRO A 53 20.92 -1.06 -15.96
N ASN A 54 19.62 -0.85 -15.86
CA ASN A 54 18.98 0.41 -15.47
C ASN A 54 18.47 0.41 -14.02
N TYR A 55 18.74 -0.65 -13.26
CA TYR A 55 18.36 -0.78 -11.84
C TYR A 55 19.56 -0.59 -10.91
N VAL A 56 19.38 0.15 -9.83
CA VAL A 56 20.36 0.33 -8.75
C VAL A 56 19.67 0.22 -7.41
N PHE A 57 20.22 -0.56 -6.52
CA PHE A 57 19.78 -0.63 -5.13
C PHE A 57 20.71 0.17 -4.22
N GLU A 58 20.13 1.02 -3.37
CA GLU A 58 20.81 1.74 -2.29
C GLU A 58 20.16 1.41 -0.96
N LYS A 59 20.96 0.95 0.00
CA LYS A 59 20.48 0.74 1.38
C LYS A 59 20.61 2.03 2.17
N GLY A 60 19.50 2.56 2.69
CA GLY A 60 19.54 3.80 3.47
C GLY A 60 18.21 4.16 4.11
N ASP A 61 18.28 5.08 5.08
CA ASP A 61 17.14 5.58 5.83
C ASP A 61 16.69 6.93 5.27
N ILE A 62 15.41 7.07 4.93
CA ILE A 62 14.84 8.36 4.49
C ILE A 62 14.91 9.46 5.55
N CYS A 63 15.18 9.11 6.82
CA CYS A 63 15.41 10.08 7.88
C CYS A 63 16.84 10.66 7.89
N ASP A 64 17.77 10.09 7.13
CA ASP A 64 19.16 10.56 7.01
C ASP A 64 19.27 11.59 5.88
N LEU A 65 19.10 12.87 6.25
CA LEU A 65 19.11 13.98 5.30
C LEU A 65 20.46 14.12 4.56
N ASP A 66 21.59 13.88 5.24
CA ASP A 66 22.92 14.02 4.62
C ASP A 66 23.18 12.90 3.62
N MET A 67 22.76 11.69 3.93
CA MET A 67 22.78 10.56 2.97
C MET A 67 21.89 10.86 1.76
N LEU A 68 20.66 11.39 1.98
CA LEU A 68 19.77 11.77 0.88
C LEU A 68 20.37 12.85 -0.02
N ARG A 69 20.97 13.90 0.55
CA ARG A 69 21.70 14.95 -0.20
C ARG A 69 22.82 14.38 -1.08
N ALA A 70 23.57 13.42 -0.51
CA ALA A 70 24.63 12.71 -1.27
C ALA A 70 24.04 11.87 -2.41
N LEU A 71 22.90 11.19 -2.16
CA LEU A 71 22.22 10.35 -3.13
C LEU A 71 21.69 11.16 -4.32
N PHE A 72 21.04 12.30 -4.06
CA PHE A 72 20.56 13.19 -5.11
C PHE A 72 21.69 13.68 -6.01
N ARG A 73 22.83 14.08 -5.44
CA ARG A 73 24.02 14.48 -6.21
C ARG A 73 24.65 13.33 -6.99
N LYS A 74 24.73 12.13 -6.37
CA LYS A 74 25.35 10.94 -6.97
C LYS A 74 24.65 10.49 -8.24
N TYR A 75 23.33 10.56 -8.25
CA TYR A 75 22.52 9.97 -9.32
C TYR A 75 21.83 11.01 -10.21
N ASP A 76 21.92 12.29 -9.92
CA ASP A 76 21.23 13.37 -10.66
C ASP A 76 19.72 13.08 -10.76
N ILE A 77 19.06 13.01 -9.59
CA ILE A 77 17.68 12.55 -9.49
C ILE A 77 16.69 13.59 -10.05
N ASP A 78 15.86 13.16 -11.00
CA ASP A 78 14.83 13.98 -11.65
C ASP A 78 13.44 13.82 -11.05
N GLY A 79 13.14 12.65 -10.52
CA GLY A 79 11.83 12.33 -9.96
C GLY A 79 11.93 11.45 -8.73
N VAL A 80 10.97 11.61 -7.85
CA VAL A 80 10.81 10.78 -6.65
C VAL A 80 9.44 10.13 -6.67
N ILE A 81 9.38 8.81 -6.42
CA ILE A 81 8.16 8.08 -6.09
C ILE A 81 8.34 7.58 -4.66
N HIS A 82 7.65 8.20 -3.72
CA HIS A 82 7.86 7.99 -2.30
C HIS A 82 6.84 7.02 -1.72
N LEU A 83 7.28 5.74 -1.53
CA LEU A 83 6.47 4.68 -0.93
C LEU A 83 7.01 4.22 0.44
N ALA A 84 8.24 4.59 0.82
CA ALA A 84 8.81 4.19 2.11
C ALA A 84 7.96 4.73 3.26
N ALA A 85 7.43 3.84 4.10
CA ALA A 85 6.62 4.18 5.25
C ALA A 85 6.55 3.00 6.23
N GLU A 86 6.34 3.30 7.51
CA GLU A 86 5.73 2.36 8.44
C GLU A 86 4.22 2.30 8.16
N SER A 87 3.63 1.11 8.04
CA SER A 87 2.27 0.95 7.48
C SER A 87 1.33 0.01 8.25
N HIS A 88 1.73 -0.50 9.41
CA HIS A 88 0.90 -1.43 10.18
C HIS A 88 0.22 -0.74 11.35
N VAL A 89 -1.11 -0.62 11.32
CA VAL A 89 -1.89 0.11 12.33
C VAL A 89 -1.62 -0.40 13.76
N ASP A 90 -1.64 -1.72 13.99
CA ASP A 90 -1.38 -2.27 15.34
C ASP A 90 0.03 -1.95 15.86
N ARG A 91 1.04 -1.88 14.96
CA ARG A 91 2.38 -1.41 15.33
C ARG A 91 2.36 0.06 15.71
N SER A 92 1.58 0.89 14.99
CA SER A 92 1.47 2.32 15.28
C SER A 92 0.84 2.62 16.63
N ILE A 93 -0.09 1.77 17.08
CA ILE A 93 -0.70 1.88 18.41
C ILE A 93 0.32 1.56 19.51
N ARG A 94 1.23 0.63 19.27
CA ARG A 94 2.28 0.23 20.23
C ARG A 94 3.47 1.19 20.25
N ASP A 95 3.89 1.68 19.09
CA ASP A 95 5.04 2.59 18.92
C ASP A 95 4.73 3.71 17.93
N PRO A 96 3.97 4.74 18.34
CA PRO A 96 3.63 5.86 17.46
C PRO A 96 4.85 6.72 17.08
N PHE A 97 5.92 6.72 17.89
CA PHE A 97 7.12 7.52 17.62
C PHE A 97 7.87 7.04 16.38
N THR A 98 7.98 5.74 16.17
CA THR A 98 8.57 5.19 14.95
C THR A 98 7.80 5.61 13.71
N PHE A 99 6.46 5.65 13.79
CA PHE A 99 5.60 6.11 12.69
C PHE A 99 5.76 7.60 12.42
N ALA A 100 5.76 8.44 13.44
CA ALA A 100 6.01 9.87 13.29
C ALA A 100 7.40 10.15 12.70
N ARG A 101 8.43 9.46 13.19
CA ARG A 101 9.81 9.62 12.70
C ARG A 101 9.91 9.21 11.22
N THR A 102 9.47 8.00 10.86
CA THR A 102 9.60 7.49 9.50
C THR A 102 8.68 8.24 8.54
N ASN A 103 7.38 8.30 8.84
CA ASN A 103 6.41 8.82 7.89
C ASN A 103 6.44 10.34 7.79
N VAL A 104 6.61 11.07 8.90
CA VAL A 104 6.62 12.54 8.89
C VAL A 104 8.03 13.07 8.65
N MET A 105 8.97 12.75 9.55
CA MET A 105 10.32 13.29 9.46
C MET A 105 11.08 12.75 8.24
N GLY A 106 10.90 11.46 7.89
CA GLY A 106 11.49 10.87 6.70
C GLY A 106 10.97 11.52 5.41
N THR A 107 9.66 11.77 5.31
CA THR A 107 9.08 12.50 4.16
C THR A 107 9.63 13.93 4.10
N LEU A 108 9.70 14.62 5.23
CA LEU A 108 10.25 15.98 5.28
C LEU A 108 11.72 16.02 4.86
N SER A 109 12.54 15.08 5.32
CA SER A 109 13.95 14.98 4.92
C SER A 109 14.10 14.74 3.42
N LEU A 110 13.25 13.90 2.85
CA LEU A 110 13.27 13.61 1.41
C LEU A 110 12.82 14.84 0.58
N LEU A 111 11.80 15.56 1.04
CA LEU A 111 11.35 16.82 0.45
C LEU A 111 12.46 17.88 0.45
N GLU A 112 13.15 18.04 1.60
CA GLU A 112 14.27 19.00 1.71
C GLU A 112 15.42 18.62 0.77
N ALA A 113 15.84 17.37 0.73
CA ALA A 113 16.90 16.93 -0.15
C ALA A 113 16.56 17.20 -1.63
N ALA A 114 15.31 16.93 -2.04
CA ALA A 114 14.83 17.20 -3.39
C ALA A 114 14.79 18.71 -3.67
N ARG A 115 14.24 19.51 -2.77
CA ARG A 115 14.12 20.96 -2.90
C ARG A 115 15.49 21.63 -3.04
N GLU A 116 16.43 21.28 -2.16
CA GLU A 116 17.79 21.82 -2.18
C GLU A 116 18.54 21.43 -3.46
N TYR A 117 18.40 20.18 -3.91
CA TYR A 117 19.09 19.71 -5.09
C TYR A 117 18.53 20.30 -6.39
N TRP A 118 17.22 20.41 -6.52
CA TRP A 118 16.56 20.98 -7.69
C TRP A 118 16.68 22.51 -7.76
N ASP A 119 16.86 23.18 -6.63
CA ASP A 119 17.21 24.61 -6.49
C ASP A 119 16.33 25.53 -7.37
N GLY A 120 15.02 25.35 -7.32
CA GLY A 120 14.04 26.12 -8.12
C GLY A 120 13.98 25.75 -9.60
N LYS A 121 14.78 24.79 -10.07
CA LYS A 121 14.76 24.29 -11.46
C LYS A 121 13.76 23.16 -11.58
N TRP A 122 12.49 23.49 -11.67
CA TRP A 122 11.39 22.54 -11.57
C TRP A 122 11.05 21.80 -12.87
N GLU A 123 11.54 22.26 -14.03
CA GLU A 123 11.23 21.63 -15.31
C GLU A 123 11.66 20.16 -15.35
N GLY A 124 10.71 19.27 -15.68
CA GLY A 124 10.93 17.83 -15.71
C GLY A 124 11.09 17.13 -14.35
N LYS A 125 10.95 17.86 -13.24
CA LYS A 125 11.03 17.32 -11.88
C LYS A 125 9.64 16.97 -11.34
N LEU A 126 9.56 15.98 -10.45
CA LEU A 126 8.32 15.63 -9.75
C LEU A 126 8.63 14.89 -8.46
N PHE A 127 8.00 15.32 -7.36
CA PHE A 127 7.93 14.60 -6.10
C PHE A 127 6.53 13.99 -5.95
N TYR A 128 6.43 12.68 -6.12
CA TYR A 128 5.17 11.95 -6.05
C TYR A 128 5.10 11.14 -4.76
N HIS A 129 4.15 11.50 -3.89
CA HIS A 129 3.92 10.88 -2.59
C HIS A 129 2.75 9.91 -2.62
N ILE A 130 2.98 8.68 -2.15
CA ILE A 130 1.96 7.63 -2.05
C ILE A 130 1.42 7.61 -0.62
N SER A 131 0.11 7.85 -0.47
CA SER A 131 -0.61 7.87 0.80
C SER A 131 -1.69 6.77 0.84
N THR A 132 -2.66 6.91 1.71
CA THR A 132 -3.70 5.92 2.02
C THR A 132 -5.06 6.59 2.19
N ASP A 133 -6.14 5.87 1.92
CA ASP A 133 -7.52 6.31 2.18
C ASP A 133 -7.84 6.45 3.68
N GLU A 134 -7.04 5.80 4.55
CA GLU A 134 -7.19 5.90 6.01
C GLU A 134 -7.03 7.35 6.55
N VAL A 135 -6.45 8.25 5.76
CA VAL A 135 -6.34 9.68 6.13
C VAL A 135 -7.70 10.40 6.13
N TYR A 136 -8.69 9.87 5.43
CA TYR A 136 -10.03 10.46 5.34
C TYR A 136 -10.93 10.16 6.55
N GLY A 137 -10.56 9.17 7.39
CA GLY A 137 -11.38 8.73 8.51
C GLY A 137 -12.29 7.56 8.15
N ALA A 138 -13.50 7.52 8.69
CA ALA A 138 -14.45 6.42 8.52
C ALA A 138 -15.74 6.86 7.84
N LEU A 139 -16.31 5.98 7.03
CA LEU A 139 -17.66 6.09 6.48
C LEU A 139 -18.65 5.22 7.28
N GLU A 140 -19.92 5.62 7.29
CA GLU A 140 -21.00 4.85 7.88
C GLU A 140 -21.49 3.73 6.94
N LEU A 141 -22.09 2.68 7.51
CA LEU A 141 -22.86 1.69 6.78
C LEU A 141 -24.29 2.19 6.68
N THR A 142 -24.71 2.67 5.50
CA THR A 142 -26.04 3.25 5.30
C THR A 142 -27.00 2.34 4.56
N ARG A 143 -26.54 1.15 4.11
CA ARG A 143 -27.38 0.13 3.46
C ARG A 143 -27.47 -1.15 4.29
N PRO A 144 -28.70 -1.71 4.47
CA PRO A 144 -28.89 -3.01 5.08
C PRO A 144 -28.25 -4.14 4.24
N GLU A 145 -27.90 -5.24 4.92
CA GLU A 145 -27.47 -6.46 4.21
C GLU A 145 -28.55 -6.93 3.22
N GLY A 146 -28.18 -7.12 1.96
CA GLY A 146 -29.04 -7.74 0.94
C GLY A 146 -29.53 -6.81 -0.18
N ASP A 147 -29.37 -5.51 -0.08
CA ASP A 147 -29.62 -4.63 -1.22
C ASP A 147 -28.42 -4.66 -2.17
N ALA A 148 -28.41 -5.74 -2.97
CA ALA A 148 -27.44 -5.88 -4.05
C ALA A 148 -27.68 -4.80 -5.13
N ALA A 149 -26.59 -4.27 -5.61
CA ALA A 149 -26.41 -3.43 -6.76
C ALA A 149 -26.61 -1.93 -6.53
N GLY A 150 -25.48 -1.23 -6.64
CA GLY A 150 -25.47 0.17 -7.04
C GLY A 150 -26.26 0.32 -8.35
N GLY A 151 -27.46 0.83 -8.22
CA GLY A 151 -28.19 1.34 -9.36
C GLY A 151 -27.47 2.56 -9.92
N GLU A 152 -27.98 3.14 -11.00
CA GLU A 152 -27.47 4.37 -11.67
C GLU A 152 -27.19 5.56 -10.74
N SER A 153 -27.53 5.47 -9.45
CA SER A 153 -27.30 6.48 -8.39
C SER A 153 -25.88 6.56 -7.85
N GLY A 154 -24.94 5.71 -8.24
CA GLY A 154 -23.51 5.85 -7.97
C GLY A 154 -23.04 5.44 -6.55
N GLY A 155 -23.86 4.82 -5.72
CA GLY A 155 -23.47 4.30 -4.41
C GLY A 155 -22.85 2.91 -4.44
N GLY A 156 -22.08 2.55 -3.39
CA GLY A 156 -21.52 1.20 -3.19
C GLY A 156 -22.49 0.23 -2.50
N PRO A 157 -22.12 -1.04 -2.38
CA PRO A 157 -22.99 -2.07 -1.78
C PRO A 157 -23.28 -1.85 -0.29
N PHE A 158 -22.47 -1.07 0.41
CA PHE A 158 -22.61 -0.81 1.85
C PHE A 158 -22.97 0.63 2.21
N GLY A 159 -23.06 1.53 1.24
CA GLY A 159 -23.42 2.92 1.48
C GLY A 159 -23.28 3.78 0.22
N GLU A 160 -23.84 4.99 0.28
CA GLU A 160 -23.87 5.92 -0.85
C GLU A 160 -22.62 6.80 -0.91
N GLU A 161 -21.98 7.03 0.23
CA GLU A 161 -20.81 7.91 0.34
C GLU A 161 -19.53 7.18 0.00
N PHE A 162 -18.62 7.94 -0.63
CA PHE A 162 -17.23 7.55 -0.94
C PHE A 162 -16.30 8.70 -0.56
N PHE A 163 -15.08 8.37 -0.17
CA PHE A 163 -14.02 9.36 -0.07
C PHE A 163 -13.63 9.87 -1.45
N THR A 164 -13.78 11.15 -1.65
CA THR A 164 -13.30 11.88 -2.84
C THR A 164 -12.04 12.67 -2.51
N GLU A 165 -11.38 13.22 -3.51
CA GLU A 165 -10.21 14.08 -3.30
C GLU A 165 -10.55 15.39 -2.56
N GLU A 166 -11.84 15.75 -2.47
CA GLU A 166 -12.36 16.92 -1.72
C GLU A 166 -12.71 16.57 -0.26
N THR A 167 -12.72 15.28 0.10
CA THR A 167 -13.02 14.84 1.47
C THR A 167 -11.95 15.35 2.44
N LYS A 168 -12.38 15.95 3.54
CA LYS A 168 -11.47 16.43 4.60
C LYS A 168 -10.83 15.25 5.31
N TYR A 169 -9.57 15.42 5.71
CA TYR A 169 -8.85 14.43 6.49
C TYR A 169 -9.36 14.40 7.93
N ASP A 170 -9.63 13.19 8.41
CA ASP A 170 -10.06 12.90 9.79
C ASP A 170 -9.45 11.56 10.28
N PRO A 171 -8.12 11.47 10.39
CA PRO A 171 -7.43 10.20 10.70
C PRO A 171 -7.65 9.78 12.15
N HIS A 172 -7.97 8.47 12.38
CA HIS A 172 -8.28 7.92 13.70
C HIS A 172 -7.18 7.03 14.30
N SER A 173 -6.08 6.77 13.59
CA SER A 173 -4.97 5.98 14.10
C SER A 173 -3.65 6.76 14.06
N PRO A 174 -2.62 6.40 14.89
CA PRO A 174 -1.30 7.03 14.78
C PRO A 174 -0.68 6.83 13.39
N TYR A 175 -0.94 5.71 12.72
CA TYR A 175 -0.52 5.49 11.34
C TYR A 175 -1.17 6.50 10.39
N SER A 176 -2.52 6.55 10.34
CA SER A 176 -3.23 7.44 9.44
C SER A 176 -2.94 8.92 9.73
N ALA A 177 -2.79 9.30 11.02
CA ALA A 177 -2.37 10.64 11.40
C ALA A 177 -0.97 10.99 10.89
N SER A 178 -0.02 10.05 10.94
CA SER A 178 1.33 10.24 10.39
C SER A 178 1.32 10.40 8.88
N LYS A 179 0.47 9.66 8.16
CA LYS A 179 0.31 9.78 6.71
C LYS A 179 -0.36 11.10 6.32
N ALA A 180 -1.44 11.48 7.01
CA ALA A 180 -2.10 12.77 6.82
C ALA A 180 -1.11 13.95 7.02
N SER A 181 -0.27 13.87 8.05
CA SER A 181 0.78 14.86 8.30
C SER A 181 1.77 14.94 7.13
N SER A 182 2.22 13.80 6.59
CA SER A 182 3.10 13.74 5.42
C SER A 182 2.46 14.39 4.19
N ASP A 183 1.20 14.08 3.93
CA ASP A 183 0.45 14.64 2.80
C ASP A 183 0.36 16.18 2.88
N HIS A 184 0.14 16.71 4.10
CA HIS A 184 0.12 18.16 4.33
C HIS A 184 1.49 18.79 4.09
N PHE A 185 2.61 18.15 4.49
CA PHE A 185 3.95 18.65 4.17
C PHE A 185 4.19 18.67 2.66
N VAL A 186 3.82 17.61 1.95
CA VAL A 186 3.99 17.54 0.48
C VAL A 186 3.24 18.68 -0.21
N ARG A 187 1.98 18.93 0.18
CA ARG A 187 1.19 20.06 -0.35
C ARG A 187 1.81 21.40 0.02
N ALA A 188 2.22 21.58 1.28
CA ALA A 188 2.84 22.83 1.75
C ALA A 188 4.13 23.15 0.99
N TYR A 189 4.92 22.15 0.57
CA TYR A 189 6.12 22.38 -0.24
C TYR A 189 5.80 22.91 -1.64
N HIS A 190 4.68 22.48 -2.21
CA HIS A 190 4.19 23.10 -3.44
C HIS A 190 3.78 24.56 -3.20
N ASP A 191 2.92 24.79 -2.22
CA ASP A 191 2.32 26.10 -1.97
C ASP A 191 3.38 27.14 -1.55
N THR A 192 4.39 26.71 -0.78
CA THR A 192 5.43 27.59 -0.25
C THR A 192 6.58 27.84 -1.24
N TYR A 193 7.02 26.78 -1.93
CA TYR A 193 8.24 26.83 -2.73
C TYR A 193 7.99 26.66 -4.23
N GLY A 194 6.76 26.40 -4.67
CA GLY A 194 6.45 26.08 -6.06
C GLY A 194 6.98 24.70 -6.51
N MET A 195 7.38 23.86 -5.57
CA MET A 195 7.93 22.54 -5.88
C MET A 195 6.88 21.67 -6.56
N PRO A 196 7.19 20.98 -7.67
CA PRO A 196 6.23 20.11 -8.33
C PRO A 196 5.99 18.85 -7.49
N THR A 197 4.85 18.81 -6.83
CA THR A 197 4.43 17.69 -5.98
C THR A 197 3.14 17.06 -6.48
N LEU A 198 2.88 15.83 -6.06
CA LEU A 198 1.66 15.09 -6.34
C LEU A 198 1.40 14.12 -5.18
N VAL A 199 0.14 13.94 -4.80
CA VAL A 199 -0.28 13.02 -3.74
C VAL A 199 -1.31 12.04 -4.28
N THR A 200 -1.23 10.77 -3.86
CA THR A 200 -2.31 9.81 -4.10
C THR A 200 -2.69 9.09 -2.83
N ASN A 201 -3.98 8.83 -2.69
CA ASN A 201 -4.54 8.04 -1.61
C ASN A 201 -5.10 6.75 -2.21
N CYS A 202 -4.67 5.60 -1.69
CA CYS A 202 -5.09 4.31 -2.23
C CYS A 202 -5.89 3.49 -1.21
N SER A 203 -6.78 2.63 -1.71
CA SER A 203 -7.47 1.64 -0.93
C SER A 203 -6.58 0.46 -0.52
N ASN A 204 -7.13 -0.51 0.20
CA ASN A 204 -6.39 -1.68 0.68
C ASN A 204 -5.82 -2.50 -0.48
N ASN A 205 -4.51 -2.69 -0.49
CA ASN A 205 -3.84 -3.47 -1.53
C ASN A 205 -3.72 -4.95 -1.14
N TYR A 206 -3.78 -5.82 -2.15
CA TYR A 206 -3.50 -7.25 -2.02
C TYR A 206 -2.76 -7.78 -3.26
N GLY A 207 -2.04 -8.89 -3.09
CA GLY A 207 -1.29 -9.50 -4.18
C GLY A 207 0.01 -10.16 -3.74
N PRO A 208 0.87 -10.57 -4.68
CA PRO A 208 2.20 -11.14 -4.43
C PRO A 208 3.10 -10.25 -3.59
N TYR A 209 3.98 -10.87 -2.78
CA TYR A 209 4.98 -10.19 -1.94
C TYR A 209 4.45 -9.36 -0.75
N GLN A 210 3.16 -9.43 -0.43
CA GLN A 210 2.63 -8.76 0.75
C GLN A 210 3.09 -9.49 2.03
N PHE A 211 3.62 -8.71 2.99
CA PHE A 211 4.15 -9.27 4.24
C PHE A 211 3.04 -9.94 5.08
N PRO A 212 3.29 -11.13 5.67
CA PRO A 212 2.26 -11.97 6.27
C PRO A 212 1.73 -11.52 7.64
N GLU A 213 1.97 -10.26 8.03
CA GLU A 213 1.23 -9.60 9.11
C GLU A 213 -0.12 -9.04 8.64
N LYS A 214 -0.30 -8.90 7.31
CA LYS A 214 -1.54 -8.43 6.69
C LYS A 214 -2.50 -9.60 6.47
N LEU A 215 -3.82 -9.31 6.50
CA LEU A 215 -4.91 -10.27 6.54
C LEU A 215 -4.75 -11.39 5.50
N ILE A 216 -4.63 -11.06 4.22
CA ILE A 216 -4.68 -12.05 3.14
C ILE A 216 -3.51 -13.03 3.20
N PRO A 217 -2.22 -12.62 3.20
CA PRO A 217 -1.11 -13.56 3.27
C PRO A 217 -1.04 -14.29 4.61
N LEU A 218 -1.43 -13.65 5.72
CA LEU A 218 -1.52 -14.29 7.03
C LEU A 218 -2.49 -15.48 6.99
N PHE A 219 -3.68 -15.26 6.43
CA PHE A 219 -4.72 -16.31 6.41
C PHE A 219 -4.36 -17.44 5.45
N ILE A 220 -3.78 -17.14 4.28
CA ILE A 220 -3.26 -18.18 3.36
C ILE A 220 -2.24 -19.05 4.09
N ASN A 221 -1.28 -18.43 4.79
CA ASN A 221 -0.25 -19.15 5.54
C ASN A 221 -0.82 -19.98 6.70
N ASN A 222 -1.77 -19.41 7.45
CA ASN A 222 -2.42 -20.08 8.57
C ASN A 222 -3.25 -21.28 8.12
N ILE A 223 -4.04 -21.16 7.03
CA ILE A 223 -4.81 -22.29 6.49
C ILE A 223 -3.88 -23.42 6.07
N ARG A 224 -2.79 -23.11 5.35
CA ARG A 224 -1.79 -24.10 4.95
C ARG A 224 -1.23 -24.89 6.15
N HIS A 225 -1.05 -24.23 7.29
CA HIS A 225 -0.50 -24.84 8.50
C HIS A 225 -1.55 -25.26 9.52
N GLN A 226 -2.84 -25.24 9.18
CA GLN A 226 -3.96 -25.56 10.07
C GLN A 226 -3.92 -24.74 11.38
N ARG A 227 -3.58 -23.47 11.31
CA ARG A 227 -3.52 -22.51 12.41
C ARG A 227 -4.79 -21.67 12.49
N PRO A 228 -5.14 -21.11 13.67
CA PRO A 228 -6.29 -20.22 13.82
C PRO A 228 -6.24 -19.01 12.87
N LEU A 229 -7.43 -18.59 12.42
CA LEU A 229 -7.66 -17.41 11.59
C LEU A 229 -8.25 -16.30 12.46
N PRO A 230 -7.44 -15.39 13.03
CA PRO A 230 -7.92 -14.39 13.98
C PRO A 230 -8.70 -13.29 13.26
N VAL A 231 -10.00 -13.18 13.59
CA VAL A 231 -10.91 -12.17 13.06
C VAL A 231 -11.18 -11.12 14.12
N TYR A 232 -10.85 -9.87 13.87
CA TYR A 232 -11.13 -8.76 14.78
C TYR A 232 -12.64 -8.51 14.90
N GLY A 233 -13.13 -8.39 16.15
CA GLY A 233 -14.55 -8.19 16.43
C GLY A 233 -15.42 -9.27 15.81
N ARG A 234 -16.38 -8.89 14.97
CA ARG A 234 -17.23 -9.79 14.19
C ARG A 234 -16.82 -9.88 12.71
N GLY A 235 -15.78 -9.15 12.31
CA GLY A 235 -15.35 -9.05 10.92
C GLY A 235 -16.29 -8.23 10.03
N GLU A 236 -17.08 -7.34 10.62
CA GLU A 236 -18.08 -6.52 9.91
C GLU A 236 -17.47 -5.29 9.23
N ASN A 237 -16.20 -4.95 9.51
CA ASN A 237 -15.53 -3.84 8.88
C ASN A 237 -15.44 -4.05 7.36
N VAL A 238 -15.76 -2.99 6.62
CA VAL A 238 -15.76 -2.99 5.16
C VAL A 238 -14.52 -2.30 4.63
N ARG A 239 -13.89 -2.91 3.63
CA ARG A 239 -12.71 -2.37 2.95
C ARG A 239 -12.88 -2.49 1.44
N ASP A 240 -12.39 -1.49 0.72
CA ASP A 240 -12.19 -1.56 -0.72
C ASP A 240 -10.84 -2.22 -1.03
N TRP A 241 -10.80 -3.16 -1.97
CA TRP A 241 -9.63 -3.96 -2.27
C TRP A 241 -9.11 -3.74 -3.68
N LEU A 242 -7.83 -3.41 -3.77
CA LEU A 242 -7.12 -3.09 -5.01
C LEU A 242 -5.99 -4.09 -5.27
N TYR A 243 -5.98 -4.73 -6.43
CA TYR A 243 -4.87 -5.60 -6.81
C TYR A 243 -3.59 -4.79 -7.03
N VAL A 244 -2.48 -5.25 -6.46
CA VAL A 244 -1.24 -4.45 -6.36
C VAL A 244 -0.64 -4.06 -7.71
N GLU A 245 -0.77 -4.91 -8.74
CA GLU A 245 -0.29 -4.56 -10.08
C GLU A 245 -1.15 -3.46 -10.72
N ASP A 246 -2.45 -3.40 -10.42
CA ASP A 246 -3.32 -2.31 -10.83
C ASP A 246 -2.89 -1.00 -10.17
N HIS A 247 -2.52 -1.05 -8.88
CA HIS A 247 -1.97 0.12 -8.18
C HIS A 247 -0.64 0.57 -8.81
N ALA A 248 0.29 -0.35 -9.10
CA ALA A 248 1.54 0.00 -9.76
C ALA A 248 1.32 0.67 -11.13
N ARG A 249 0.32 0.20 -11.90
CA ARG A 249 -0.08 0.83 -13.17
C ARG A 249 -0.71 2.22 -12.97
N ALA A 250 -1.49 2.41 -11.90
CA ALA A 250 -2.01 3.73 -11.56
C ALA A 250 -0.87 4.70 -11.25
N ILE A 251 0.09 4.28 -10.41
CA ILE A 251 1.27 5.07 -10.06
C ILE A 251 2.04 5.48 -11.32
N ASP A 252 2.25 4.56 -12.25
CA ASP A 252 2.93 4.84 -13.51
C ASP A 252 2.19 5.88 -14.36
N VAL A 253 0.89 5.72 -14.56
CA VAL A 253 0.08 6.67 -15.33
C VAL A 253 0.07 8.05 -14.68
N ILE A 254 -0.10 8.10 -13.36
CA ILE A 254 -0.14 9.36 -12.60
C ILE A 254 1.22 10.06 -12.63
N PHE A 255 2.32 9.32 -12.45
CA PHE A 255 3.68 9.87 -12.48
C PHE A 255 3.99 10.58 -13.80
N HIS A 256 3.50 10.05 -14.93
CA HIS A 256 3.80 10.58 -16.25
C HIS A 256 2.77 11.60 -16.76
N ARG A 257 1.54 11.57 -16.26
CA ARG A 257 0.42 12.32 -16.82
C ARG A 257 -0.42 13.06 -15.79
N GLY A 258 -0.17 12.82 -14.50
CA GLY A 258 -0.88 13.48 -13.42
C GLY A 258 -0.61 14.99 -13.41
N LYS A 259 -1.59 15.75 -12.96
CA LYS A 259 -1.48 17.20 -12.83
C LYS A 259 -0.71 17.53 -11.56
N VAL A 260 0.34 18.34 -11.70
CA VAL A 260 1.14 18.83 -10.56
C VAL A 260 0.25 19.56 -9.56
N ALA A 261 0.55 19.41 -8.28
CA ALA A 261 -0.19 19.94 -7.13
C ALA A 261 -1.58 19.33 -6.93
N ASP A 262 -1.93 18.29 -7.66
CA ASP A 262 -3.22 17.63 -7.55
C ASP A 262 -3.15 16.37 -6.64
N THR A 263 -4.32 15.87 -6.29
CA THR A 263 -4.51 14.62 -5.58
C THR A 263 -5.34 13.68 -6.43
N TYR A 264 -4.98 12.39 -6.46
CA TYR A 264 -5.77 11.33 -7.10
C TYR A 264 -6.05 10.21 -6.13
N ASN A 265 -7.30 9.79 -6.06
CA ASN A 265 -7.71 8.60 -5.36
C ASN A 265 -7.58 7.37 -6.25
N ILE A 266 -7.06 6.26 -5.67
CA ILE A 266 -6.84 5.00 -6.38
C ILE A 266 -7.58 3.89 -5.63
N GLY A 267 -8.72 3.46 -6.15
CA GLY A 267 -9.59 2.44 -5.54
C GLY A 267 -9.97 1.33 -6.51
N GLY A 268 -10.36 0.19 -5.92
CA GLY A 268 -10.75 -1.00 -6.66
C GLY A 268 -12.23 -1.06 -7.02
N PHE A 269 -13.08 -0.29 -6.36
CA PHE A 269 -14.54 -0.46 -6.32
C PHE A 269 -14.94 -1.90 -5.94
N ASN A 270 -14.17 -2.51 -5.05
CA ASN A 270 -14.31 -3.88 -4.56
C ASN A 270 -14.49 -3.86 -3.04
N GLU A 271 -15.65 -3.38 -2.59
CA GLU A 271 -15.97 -3.35 -1.16
C GLU A 271 -16.37 -4.74 -0.66
N TRP A 272 -15.74 -5.19 0.42
CA TRP A 272 -16.02 -6.46 1.09
C TRP A 272 -16.04 -6.29 2.60
N LYS A 273 -16.99 -6.95 3.28
CA LYS A 273 -16.85 -7.20 4.72
C LYS A 273 -15.67 -8.16 4.95
N ASN A 274 -14.89 -7.91 5.99
CA ASN A 274 -13.75 -8.77 6.30
C ASN A 274 -14.14 -10.24 6.44
N ILE A 275 -15.28 -10.55 7.11
CA ILE A 275 -15.71 -11.94 7.28
C ILE A 275 -16.06 -12.62 5.96
N ASP A 276 -16.68 -11.92 5.00
CA ASP A 276 -17.05 -12.50 3.71
C ASP A 276 -15.82 -12.71 2.83
N LEU A 277 -14.92 -11.72 2.82
CA LEU A 277 -13.62 -11.85 2.19
C LEU A 277 -12.82 -13.04 2.73
N ILE A 278 -12.80 -13.24 4.05
CA ILE A 278 -12.13 -14.37 4.69
C ILE A 278 -12.70 -15.70 4.20
N LYS A 279 -14.02 -15.82 4.09
CA LYS A 279 -14.66 -17.03 3.53
C LYS A 279 -14.26 -17.28 2.08
N VAL A 280 -14.16 -16.23 1.25
CA VAL A 280 -13.65 -16.36 -0.13
C VAL A 280 -12.20 -16.87 -0.15
N ILE A 281 -11.33 -16.32 0.72
CA ILE A 281 -9.95 -16.79 0.86
C ILE A 281 -9.92 -18.26 1.28
N VAL A 282 -10.67 -18.64 2.32
CA VAL A 282 -10.73 -20.02 2.83
C VAL A 282 -11.13 -20.99 1.74
N ARG A 283 -12.21 -20.73 1.03
CA ARG A 283 -12.70 -21.60 -0.07
C ARG A 283 -11.69 -21.72 -1.19
N THR A 284 -11.07 -20.59 -1.57
CA THR A 284 -10.06 -20.56 -2.62
C THR A 284 -8.82 -21.37 -2.23
N VAL A 285 -8.32 -21.21 -0.99
CA VAL A 285 -7.15 -21.96 -0.51
C VAL A 285 -7.46 -23.45 -0.39
N ASP A 286 -8.59 -23.83 0.21
CA ASP A 286 -9.02 -25.23 0.34
C ASP A 286 -9.09 -25.90 -1.05
N ARG A 287 -9.78 -25.28 -2.00
CA ARG A 287 -9.88 -25.77 -3.37
C ARG A 287 -8.53 -25.98 -4.04
N LEU A 288 -7.62 -25.02 -3.91
CA LEU A 288 -6.29 -25.08 -4.54
C LEU A 288 -5.35 -26.06 -3.84
N LEU A 289 -5.61 -26.40 -2.57
CA LEU A 289 -4.92 -27.47 -1.84
C LEU A 289 -5.55 -28.86 -2.05
N GLY A 290 -6.68 -28.94 -2.77
CA GLY A 290 -7.42 -30.20 -2.98
C GLY A 290 -8.27 -30.62 -1.77
N ASN A 291 -8.55 -29.72 -0.84
CA ASN A 291 -9.45 -29.93 0.28
C ASN A 291 -10.91 -29.63 -0.12
N PRO A 292 -11.92 -30.15 0.60
CA PRO A 292 -13.30 -29.70 0.44
C PRO A 292 -13.41 -28.18 0.70
N GLU A 293 -14.04 -27.45 -0.22
CA GLU A 293 -14.21 -26.00 -0.10
C GLU A 293 -14.89 -25.60 1.22
N GLY A 294 -14.31 -24.65 1.94
CA GLY A 294 -14.82 -24.18 3.22
C GLY A 294 -14.45 -25.07 4.41
N SER A 295 -13.74 -26.18 4.21
CA SER A 295 -13.34 -27.07 5.31
C SER A 295 -12.46 -26.39 6.37
N SER A 296 -11.73 -25.34 5.99
CA SER A 296 -10.89 -24.53 6.89
C SER A 296 -11.66 -23.37 7.57
N GLU A 297 -12.96 -23.17 7.32
CA GLU A 297 -13.77 -22.18 8.04
C GLU A 297 -13.79 -22.46 9.56
N LYS A 298 -13.65 -23.71 9.97
CA LYS A 298 -13.50 -24.13 11.38
C LYS A 298 -12.31 -23.51 12.12
N LEU A 299 -11.32 -22.98 11.38
CA LEU A 299 -10.15 -22.30 11.93
C LEU A 299 -10.44 -20.83 12.30
N ILE A 300 -11.56 -20.27 11.88
CA ILE A 300 -11.95 -18.89 12.20
C ILE A 300 -12.10 -18.75 13.70
N THR A 301 -11.39 -17.78 14.27
CA THR A 301 -11.40 -17.46 15.69
C THR A 301 -11.61 -15.97 15.87
N TYR A 302 -12.67 -15.59 16.57
CA TYR A 302 -12.94 -14.18 16.84
C TYR A 302 -12.08 -13.69 18.01
N VAL A 303 -11.42 -12.55 17.81
CA VAL A 303 -10.55 -11.91 18.80
C VAL A 303 -11.06 -10.51 19.12
N THR A 304 -10.60 -9.94 20.25
CA THR A 304 -10.95 -8.57 20.64
C THR A 304 -10.59 -7.59 19.52
N ASP A 305 -11.53 -6.70 19.19
CA ASP A 305 -11.28 -5.69 18.16
C ASP A 305 -10.22 -4.69 18.61
N ARG A 306 -9.56 -4.08 17.64
CA ARG A 306 -8.55 -3.04 17.91
C ARG A 306 -9.23 -1.71 18.25
N ALA A 307 -8.56 -0.88 19.04
CA ALA A 307 -9.01 0.48 19.32
C ALA A 307 -8.99 1.34 18.05
N GLY A 308 -10.03 2.16 17.86
CA GLY A 308 -10.11 3.07 16.71
C GLY A 308 -10.23 2.32 15.37
N HIS A 309 -10.90 1.17 15.34
CA HIS A 309 -11.10 0.39 14.13
C HIS A 309 -12.24 0.97 13.30
N ASP A 310 -11.92 1.74 12.29
CA ASP A 310 -12.87 2.35 11.38
C ASP A 310 -13.78 1.32 10.70
N LEU A 311 -15.05 1.66 10.59
CA LEU A 311 -16.07 0.72 10.14
C LEU A 311 -16.01 0.45 8.64
N ARG A 312 -15.94 1.51 7.81
CA ARG A 312 -15.96 1.39 6.35
C ARG A 312 -14.97 2.34 5.70
N TYR A 313 -14.24 1.81 4.72
CA TYR A 313 -13.46 2.59 3.76
C TYR A 313 -13.96 2.28 2.35
N ALA A 314 -14.30 3.32 1.60
CA ALA A 314 -14.66 3.25 0.20
C ALA A 314 -14.16 4.50 -0.51
N ILE A 315 -13.36 4.32 -1.54
CA ILE A 315 -12.67 5.43 -2.21
C ILE A 315 -13.18 5.60 -3.65
N ASP A 316 -13.37 6.85 -4.05
CA ASP A 316 -13.80 7.21 -5.40
C ASP A 316 -12.62 7.47 -6.31
N SER A 317 -12.37 6.58 -7.26
CA SER A 317 -11.33 6.74 -8.29
C SER A 317 -11.85 7.22 -9.65
N ARG A 318 -13.09 7.71 -9.73
CA ARG A 318 -13.69 8.20 -10.99
C ARG A 318 -12.94 9.39 -11.60
N LYS A 319 -12.32 10.24 -10.78
CA LYS A 319 -11.44 11.32 -11.25
C LYS A 319 -10.27 10.76 -12.05
N LEU A 320 -9.58 9.77 -11.52
CA LEU A 320 -8.45 9.11 -12.17
C LEU A 320 -8.85 8.49 -13.53
N LYS A 321 -10.02 7.83 -13.57
CA LYS A 321 -10.57 7.30 -14.82
C LYS A 321 -10.88 8.40 -15.83
N ARG A 322 -11.57 9.45 -15.40
CA ARG A 322 -11.98 10.56 -16.27
C ARG A 322 -10.80 11.32 -16.86
N GLU A 323 -9.79 11.62 -16.04
CA GLU A 323 -8.67 12.48 -16.44
C GLU A 323 -7.52 11.73 -17.09
N LEU A 324 -7.23 10.53 -16.62
CA LEU A 324 -6.05 9.76 -17.05
C LEU A 324 -6.38 8.44 -17.72
N GLY A 325 -7.66 8.03 -17.75
CA GLY A 325 -8.11 6.80 -18.43
C GLY A 325 -7.77 5.52 -17.68
N TRP A 326 -7.34 5.58 -16.41
CA TRP A 326 -7.04 4.40 -15.63
C TRP A 326 -8.29 3.83 -14.95
N GLN A 327 -8.34 2.51 -14.89
CA GLN A 327 -9.30 1.77 -14.07
C GLN A 327 -8.69 0.43 -13.65
N PRO A 328 -9.16 -0.18 -12.53
CA PRO A 328 -8.72 -1.50 -12.11
C PRO A 328 -9.06 -2.53 -13.19
N SER A 329 -8.19 -3.54 -13.36
CA SER A 329 -8.35 -4.57 -14.37
C SER A 329 -8.91 -5.88 -13.84
N LEU A 330 -8.86 -6.08 -12.51
CA LEU A 330 -9.30 -7.31 -11.87
C LEU A 330 -10.39 -7.03 -10.84
N GLN A 331 -11.40 -7.89 -10.83
CA GLN A 331 -12.30 -8.03 -9.70
C GLN A 331 -11.63 -8.86 -8.60
N PHE A 332 -12.17 -8.77 -7.36
CA PHE A 332 -11.53 -9.38 -6.19
C PHE A 332 -11.37 -10.90 -6.33
N GLU A 333 -12.39 -11.59 -6.81
CA GLU A 333 -12.40 -13.06 -6.92
C GLU A 333 -11.29 -13.57 -7.86
N GLU A 334 -11.08 -12.90 -9.00
CA GLU A 334 -10.00 -13.25 -9.92
C GLU A 334 -8.62 -12.90 -9.33
N GLY A 335 -8.52 -11.75 -8.70
CA GLY A 335 -7.28 -11.28 -8.07
C GLY A 335 -6.87 -12.15 -6.89
N ILE A 336 -7.83 -12.60 -6.05
CA ILE A 336 -7.54 -13.45 -4.91
C ILE A 336 -7.07 -14.84 -5.35
N GLU A 337 -7.64 -15.41 -6.41
CA GLU A 337 -7.17 -16.69 -6.93
C GLU A 337 -5.72 -16.60 -7.42
N LYS A 338 -5.36 -15.55 -8.17
CA LYS A 338 -3.97 -15.30 -8.59
C LYS A 338 -3.05 -15.16 -7.39
N THR A 339 -3.49 -14.43 -6.36
CA THR A 339 -2.73 -14.18 -5.13
C THR A 339 -2.48 -15.48 -4.38
N VAL A 340 -3.51 -16.28 -4.14
CA VAL A 340 -3.39 -17.57 -3.44
C VAL A 340 -2.46 -18.52 -4.20
N ARG A 341 -2.63 -18.65 -5.53
CA ARG A 341 -1.75 -19.47 -6.38
C ARG A 341 -0.29 -19.04 -6.23
N TRP A 342 -0.03 -17.74 -6.23
CA TRP A 342 1.33 -17.24 -6.06
C TRP A 342 1.93 -17.66 -4.72
N TYR A 343 1.21 -17.48 -3.60
CA TYR A 343 1.71 -17.88 -2.28
C TYR A 343 1.93 -19.40 -2.16
N LEU A 344 1.05 -20.21 -2.74
CA LEU A 344 1.19 -21.66 -2.73
C LEU A 344 2.39 -22.13 -3.59
N GLN A 345 2.71 -21.42 -4.65
CA GLN A 345 3.89 -21.70 -5.50
C GLN A 345 5.20 -21.15 -4.94
N ASN A 346 5.15 -20.12 -4.11
CA ASN A 346 6.32 -19.43 -3.53
C ASN A 346 6.45 -19.68 -2.02
N GLN A 347 6.24 -20.92 -1.60
CA GLN A 347 6.26 -21.29 -0.19
C GLN A 347 7.61 -21.01 0.48
N LYS A 348 8.72 -21.23 -0.23
CA LYS A 348 10.06 -20.92 0.29
C LYS A 348 10.19 -19.43 0.64
N TRP A 349 9.69 -18.53 -0.21
CA TRP A 349 9.66 -17.09 0.10
C TRP A 349 8.87 -16.82 1.38
N MET A 350 7.70 -17.43 1.53
CA MET A 350 6.86 -17.27 2.73
C MET A 350 7.55 -17.83 3.98
N ASP A 351 8.15 -19.01 3.89
CA ASP A 351 8.82 -19.66 5.01
C ASP A 351 10.06 -18.86 5.47
N ASP A 352 10.83 -18.31 4.52
CA ASP A 352 12.00 -17.47 4.81
C ASP A 352 11.62 -16.22 5.62
N ILE A 353 10.51 -15.55 5.27
CA ILE A 353 10.09 -14.31 5.96
C ILE A 353 9.25 -14.54 7.23
N THR A 354 8.68 -15.73 7.41
CA THR A 354 7.91 -16.10 8.61
C THR A 354 8.73 -16.80 9.68
N SER A 355 10.05 -16.88 9.51
CA SER A 355 10.99 -17.42 10.49
C SER A 355 11.43 -16.37 11.53
N GLY A 356 11.98 -16.82 12.66
CA GLY A 356 12.66 -15.94 13.62
C GLY A 356 11.80 -14.85 14.23
N GLU A 357 12.17 -13.58 14.02
CA GLU A 357 11.52 -12.39 14.62
C GLU A 357 10.04 -12.27 14.29
N TYR A 358 9.61 -12.71 13.11
CA TYR A 358 8.19 -12.74 12.74
C TYR A 358 7.37 -13.63 13.70
N GLN A 359 7.87 -14.78 14.08
CA GLN A 359 7.14 -15.69 15.01
C GLN A 359 6.98 -15.06 16.38
N GLN A 360 8.00 -14.36 16.88
CA GLN A 360 7.94 -13.61 18.15
C GLN A 360 6.89 -12.49 18.06
N TYR A 361 6.89 -11.74 16.96
CA TYR A 361 5.89 -10.71 16.70
C TYR A 361 4.47 -11.32 16.65
N TYR A 362 4.25 -12.38 15.88
CA TYR A 362 2.96 -13.05 15.77
C TYR A 362 2.42 -13.52 17.14
N GLN A 363 3.27 -14.16 17.94
CA GLN A 363 2.90 -14.60 19.30
C GLN A 363 2.51 -13.40 20.17
N SER A 364 3.27 -12.30 20.12
CA SER A 364 2.96 -11.10 20.90
C SER A 364 1.65 -10.41 20.49
N MET A 365 1.22 -10.59 19.24
CA MET A 365 -0.03 -10.00 18.73
C MET A 365 -1.26 -10.77 19.13
N TYR A 366 -1.20 -12.10 19.17
CA TYR A 366 -2.39 -12.97 19.24
C TYR A 366 -2.45 -13.85 20.49
N LYS A 367 -1.39 -13.87 21.34
CA LYS A 367 -1.34 -14.75 22.53
C LYS A 367 -2.30 -14.33 23.64
N ASP A 368 -2.61 -13.04 23.75
CA ASP A 368 -3.41 -12.45 24.84
C ASP A 368 -4.71 -11.77 24.32
N ARG A 369 -5.18 -12.13 23.12
CA ARG A 369 -6.40 -11.58 22.49
C ARG A 369 -7.51 -12.61 22.33
#